data_b434d87c378be8845ceee8ccd1ae6d5d
#
_entry.id   b434d87c378be8845ceee8ccd1ae6d5d
#
_cell.length_a   1.000
_cell.length_b   1.000
_cell.length_c   1.000
_cell.angle_alpha   90.00
_cell.angle_beta   90.00
_cell.angle_gamma   90.00
#
_symmetry.space_group_name_H-M   'P 1'
#
loop_
_entity.id
_entity.type
_entity.pdbx_description
1 polymer ?
#
loop_
_entity_poly.entity_id
_entity_poly.type
_entity_poly.pdbx_seq_one_letter_code
_entity_poly.pdbx_strand_id
1 'polypeptide(L)'
;MASDLSILAEILVIGSLIILSLGYFFSSKAHFFFGKKFPVKIGHNLNIIGWLLLGFFWWIQVEHYILINDPANGLFCALAMPFFGYLAIHEYLSIRWNAKYEPLRWLAAMTVVAGGIYFFVERVPLLSGWLIQIVAEQSIWILNSFDIPTSLGNLDYGDGSKYYRPASEHEEVQIAIEGDEWRNPDSISVTIVLACTALQSMIIFVGGVVCTKAPADRRFYAFLATVPAIYLLNLIRNAVVIWLTYEHVWGEETFFYAHGVLGKVGSLIALVFLAIAVFHFLPEMQDSILGVIDLPLRKAPDGLRGLPFAKGMPSQVAYLLVAGLVLFPFGFFSTSVKEQGFDSNLPLESMYSLSIILLLVSFFLLYFYRDPERKIESGIVSPADGLVQRAEIKSGMVR
;
A
#
# COMPACT_ATOMS: atom_id res chain seq x y z
N MET A 1 -23.85 -7.57 -1.55
CA MET A 1 -22.44 -7.85 -1.90
C MET A 1 -21.54 -6.62 -1.71
N ALA A 2 -21.82 -5.44 -2.30
CA ALA A 2 -20.96 -4.26 -2.10
C ALA A 2 -20.84 -3.83 -0.62
N SER A 3 -21.94 -3.81 0.15
CA SER A 3 -21.92 -3.51 1.59
C SER A 3 -21.13 -4.53 2.42
N ASP A 4 -21.14 -5.79 2.02
CA ASP A 4 -20.46 -6.87 2.76
C ASP A 4 -18.95 -6.83 2.53
N LEU A 5 -18.52 -6.48 1.30
CA LEU A 5 -17.12 -6.30 0.96
C LEU A 5 -16.52 -5.05 1.63
N SER A 6 -17.30 -3.96 1.77
CA SER A 6 -16.82 -2.77 2.48
C SER A 6 -16.58 -3.04 3.97
N ILE A 7 -17.50 -3.73 4.64
CA ILE A 7 -17.34 -4.16 6.04
C ILE A 7 -16.14 -5.08 6.19
N LEU A 8 -15.97 -6.04 5.27
CA LEU A 8 -14.82 -6.93 5.28
C LEU A 8 -13.50 -6.17 5.12
N ALA A 9 -13.44 -5.21 4.21
CA ALA A 9 -12.26 -4.35 4.01
C ALA A 9 -11.90 -3.59 5.29
N GLU A 10 -12.89 -3.04 5.99
CA GLU A 10 -12.68 -2.35 7.27
C GLU A 10 -12.11 -3.29 8.34
N ILE A 11 -12.70 -4.47 8.51
CA ILE A 11 -12.21 -5.47 9.45
C ILE A 11 -10.77 -5.88 9.12
N LEU A 12 -10.45 -6.06 7.85
CA LEU A 12 -9.10 -6.44 7.41
C LEU A 12 -8.08 -5.36 7.72
N VAL A 13 -8.36 -4.09 7.41
CA VAL A 13 -7.39 -3.01 7.63
C VAL A 13 -7.20 -2.72 9.12
N ILE A 14 -8.28 -2.59 9.89
CA ILE A 14 -8.19 -2.35 11.34
C ILE A 14 -7.52 -3.54 12.01
N GLY A 15 -7.94 -4.76 11.69
CA GLY A 15 -7.33 -5.98 12.21
C GLY A 15 -5.84 -6.09 11.87
N SER A 16 -5.45 -5.74 10.62
CA SER A 16 -4.04 -5.75 10.21
C SER A 16 -3.21 -4.77 11.02
N LEU A 17 -3.68 -3.53 11.23
CA LEU A 17 -2.96 -2.51 11.98
C LEU A 17 -2.81 -2.88 13.46
N ILE A 18 -3.86 -3.44 14.08
CA ILE A 18 -3.79 -3.94 15.46
C ILE A 18 -2.77 -5.08 15.56
N ILE A 19 -2.84 -6.05 14.66
CA ILE A 19 -1.96 -7.23 14.68
C ILE A 19 -0.51 -6.83 14.39
N LEU A 20 -0.24 -5.91 13.44
CA LEU A 20 1.09 -5.36 13.19
C LEU A 20 1.64 -4.58 14.38
N SER A 21 0.79 -3.82 15.07
CA SER A 21 1.17 -3.11 16.30
C SER A 21 1.63 -4.08 17.39
N LEU A 22 0.85 -5.14 17.64
CA LEU A 22 1.21 -6.20 18.57
C LEU A 22 2.46 -6.94 18.11
N GLY A 23 2.56 -7.24 16.81
CA GLY A 23 3.72 -7.87 16.20
C GLY A 23 5.00 -7.06 16.38
N TYR A 24 4.95 -5.76 16.11
CA TYR A 24 6.05 -4.83 16.36
C TYR A 24 6.49 -4.83 17.83
N PHE A 25 5.53 -4.75 18.76
CA PHE A 25 5.79 -4.75 20.19
C PHE A 25 6.49 -6.05 20.63
N PHE A 26 5.93 -7.22 20.30
CA PHE A 26 6.47 -8.51 20.72
C PHE A 26 7.74 -8.94 19.99
N SER A 27 8.02 -8.42 18.78
CA SER A 27 9.25 -8.71 18.03
C SER A 27 10.47 -7.94 18.54
N SER A 28 10.30 -6.91 19.40
CA SER A 28 11.40 -6.10 19.89
C SER A 28 12.29 -6.86 20.88
N LYS A 29 11.71 -7.49 21.89
CA LYS A 29 12.33 -8.29 22.94
C LYS A 29 11.32 -9.29 23.51
N ALA A 30 11.80 -10.28 24.25
CA ALA A 30 10.88 -11.16 24.99
C ALA A 30 10.19 -10.35 26.10
N HIS A 31 8.87 -10.46 26.17
CA HIS A 31 8.03 -9.82 27.17
C HIS A 31 7.49 -10.83 28.19
N PHE A 32 7.27 -10.38 29.41
CA PHE A 32 6.60 -11.16 30.45
C PHE A 32 5.20 -10.62 30.68
N PHE A 33 4.19 -11.47 30.46
CA PHE A 33 2.80 -11.17 30.76
C PHE A 33 2.18 -12.33 31.56
N PHE A 34 1.47 -12.02 32.63
CA PHE A 34 0.82 -13.02 33.49
C PHE A 34 1.75 -14.18 33.92
N GLY A 35 3.02 -13.85 34.25
CA GLY A 35 4.01 -14.85 34.64
C GLY A 35 4.57 -15.73 33.51
N LYS A 36 4.16 -15.55 32.28
CA LYS A 36 4.66 -16.27 31.10
C LYS A 36 5.59 -15.41 30.25
N LYS A 37 6.69 -16.01 29.77
CA LYS A 37 7.63 -15.39 28.87
C LYS A 37 7.15 -15.60 27.43
N PHE A 38 6.86 -14.48 26.74
CA PHE A 38 6.49 -14.50 25.32
C PHE A 38 7.77 -14.37 24.45
N PRO A 39 8.09 -15.38 23.63
CA PRO A 39 9.28 -15.34 22.79
C PRO A 39 9.09 -14.37 21.62
N VAL A 40 10.20 -13.79 21.14
CA VAL A 40 10.24 -12.86 19.99
C VAL A 40 9.57 -13.43 18.72
N LYS A 41 9.60 -14.76 18.55
CA LYS A 41 8.95 -15.45 17.43
C LYS A 41 7.45 -15.17 17.33
N ILE A 42 6.76 -14.94 18.45
CA ILE A 42 5.32 -14.57 18.43
C ILE A 42 5.12 -13.24 17.71
N GLY A 43 5.99 -12.25 17.97
CA GLY A 43 5.92 -10.97 17.28
C GLY A 43 6.08 -11.09 15.75
N HIS A 44 7.03 -11.89 15.30
CA HIS A 44 7.20 -12.15 13.88
C HIS A 44 6.00 -12.90 13.26
N ASN A 45 5.42 -13.88 13.98
CA ASN A 45 4.20 -14.55 13.49
C ASN A 45 3.02 -13.60 13.38
N LEU A 46 2.86 -12.68 14.33
CA LEU A 46 1.83 -11.64 14.25
C LEU A 46 2.09 -10.70 13.07
N ASN A 47 3.33 -10.28 12.82
CA ASN A 47 3.67 -9.48 11.65
C ASN A 47 3.34 -10.20 10.34
N ILE A 48 3.61 -11.51 10.23
CA ILE A 48 3.23 -12.32 9.07
C ILE A 48 1.72 -12.20 8.81
N ILE A 49 0.91 -12.45 9.85
CA ILE A 49 -0.55 -12.37 9.75
C ILE A 49 -0.98 -10.95 9.38
N GLY A 50 -0.43 -9.93 10.04
CA GLY A 50 -0.76 -8.53 9.78
C GLY A 50 -0.44 -8.10 8.33
N TRP A 51 0.72 -8.47 7.80
CA TRP A 51 1.07 -8.21 6.40
C TRP A 51 0.12 -8.90 5.42
N LEU A 52 -0.23 -10.16 5.66
CA LEU A 52 -1.17 -10.88 4.80
C LEU A 52 -2.57 -10.27 4.82
N LEU A 53 -3.07 -9.87 6.00
CA LEU A 53 -4.37 -9.18 6.10
C LEU A 53 -4.36 -7.85 5.36
N LEU A 54 -3.26 -7.08 5.45
CA LEU A 54 -3.13 -5.81 4.73
C LEU A 54 -3.06 -6.03 3.21
N GLY A 55 -2.38 -7.09 2.78
CA GLY A 55 -2.39 -7.50 1.37
C GLY A 55 -3.78 -7.86 0.86
N PHE A 56 -4.55 -8.59 1.67
CA PHE A 56 -5.93 -8.94 1.36
C PHE A 56 -6.86 -7.72 1.32
N PHE A 57 -6.67 -6.76 2.21
CA PHE A 57 -7.39 -5.49 2.17
C PHE A 57 -7.22 -4.79 0.82
N TRP A 58 -5.98 -4.60 0.36
CA TRP A 58 -5.72 -3.96 -0.93
C TRP A 58 -6.23 -4.79 -2.11
N TRP A 59 -6.18 -6.10 -2.00
CA TRP A 59 -6.69 -6.99 -3.03
C TRP A 59 -8.20 -6.83 -3.28
N ILE A 60 -8.98 -6.63 -2.21
CA ILE A 60 -10.43 -6.37 -2.30
C ILE A 60 -10.71 -5.01 -2.96
N GLN A 61 -9.86 -4.01 -2.74
CA GLN A 61 -10.03 -2.68 -3.32
C GLN A 61 -9.91 -2.65 -4.86
N VAL A 62 -9.40 -3.71 -5.49
CA VAL A 62 -9.31 -3.79 -6.96
C VAL A 62 -10.69 -3.66 -7.61
N GLU A 63 -11.74 -4.24 -7.03
CA GLU A 63 -13.12 -4.11 -7.52
C GLU A 63 -13.54 -2.65 -7.65
N HIS A 64 -13.33 -1.87 -6.59
CA HIS A 64 -13.66 -0.44 -6.57
C HIS A 64 -12.96 0.32 -7.71
N TYR A 65 -11.66 0.09 -7.92
CA TYR A 65 -10.92 0.80 -8.97
C TYR A 65 -11.28 0.34 -10.39
N ILE A 66 -11.78 -0.88 -10.57
CA ILE A 66 -12.37 -1.29 -11.85
C ILE A 66 -13.66 -0.51 -12.10
N LEU A 67 -14.53 -0.40 -11.10
CA LEU A 67 -15.84 0.28 -11.20
C LEU A 67 -15.73 1.77 -11.51
N ILE A 68 -14.72 2.45 -10.97
CA ILE A 68 -14.48 3.88 -11.27
C ILE A 68 -13.57 4.10 -12.50
N ASN A 69 -13.28 3.03 -13.25
CA ASN A 69 -12.41 3.06 -14.44
C ASN A 69 -11.01 3.64 -14.21
N ASP A 70 -10.41 3.31 -13.04
CA ASP A 70 -9.02 3.65 -12.71
C ASP A 70 -8.12 2.40 -12.68
N PRO A 71 -7.71 1.86 -13.84
CA PRO A 71 -6.91 0.64 -13.92
C PRO A 71 -5.51 0.80 -13.31
N ALA A 72 -4.98 2.03 -13.23
CA ALA A 72 -3.67 2.29 -12.64
C ALA A 72 -3.69 2.04 -11.13
N ASN A 73 -4.64 2.60 -10.40
CA ASN A 73 -4.80 2.34 -8.97
C ASN A 73 -5.22 0.89 -8.71
N GLY A 74 -6.09 0.31 -9.56
CA GLY A 74 -6.41 -1.11 -9.51
C GLY A 74 -5.17 -2.01 -9.60
N LEU A 75 -4.23 -1.69 -10.49
CA LEU A 75 -2.96 -2.41 -10.62
C LEU A 75 -2.09 -2.26 -9.35
N PHE A 76 -1.99 -1.05 -8.76
CA PHE A 76 -1.26 -0.85 -7.51
C PHE A 76 -1.87 -1.67 -6.36
N CYS A 77 -3.20 -1.72 -6.26
CA CYS A 77 -3.89 -2.56 -5.28
C CYS A 77 -3.62 -4.06 -5.50
N ALA A 78 -3.61 -4.52 -6.75
CA ALA A 78 -3.30 -5.91 -7.08
C ALA A 78 -1.82 -6.27 -6.77
N LEU A 79 -0.88 -5.35 -7.02
CA LEU A 79 0.55 -5.50 -6.69
C LEU A 79 0.80 -5.51 -5.18
N ALA A 80 -0.06 -4.88 -4.39
CA ALA A 80 0.09 -4.85 -2.94
C ALA A 80 0.05 -6.26 -2.32
N MET A 81 -0.79 -7.16 -2.82
CA MET A 81 -0.89 -8.54 -2.30
C MET A 81 0.44 -9.31 -2.39
N PRO A 82 1.11 -9.45 -3.55
CA PRO A 82 2.42 -10.09 -3.61
C PRO A 82 3.50 -9.31 -2.84
N PHE A 83 3.43 -7.98 -2.78
CA PHE A 83 4.36 -7.18 -2.00
C PHE A 83 4.26 -7.48 -0.49
N PHE A 84 3.08 -7.46 0.09
CA PHE A 84 2.88 -7.79 1.50
C PHE A 84 3.16 -9.26 1.80
N GLY A 85 2.85 -10.17 0.87
CA GLY A 85 3.26 -11.57 0.93
C GLY A 85 4.79 -11.73 0.99
N TYR A 86 5.51 -10.92 0.21
CA TYR A 86 6.96 -10.87 0.22
C TYR A 86 7.52 -10.37 1.58
N LEU A 87 6.91 -9.35 2.19
CA LEU A 87 7.28 -8.92 3.54
C LEU A 87 7.02 -10.03 4.58
N ALA A 88 5.90 -10.74 4.48
CA ALA A 88 5.58 -11.89 5.34
C ALA A 88 6.62 -13.01 5.21
N ILE A 89 7.14 -13.28 4.00
CA ILE A 89 8.24 -14.24 3.78
C ILE A 89 9.49 -13.78 4.52
N HIS A 90 9.84 -12.50 4.50
CA HIS A 90 11.03 -12.00 5.21
C HIS A 90 10.87 -12.00 6.73
N GLU A 91 9.65 -11.85 7.26
CA GLU A 91 9.36 -12.10 8.67
C GLU A 91 9.56 -13.58 9.03
N TYR A 92 9.09 -14.51 8.18
CA TYR A 92 9.33 -15.94 8.35
C TYR A 92 10.84 -16.27 8.34
N LEU A 93 11.62 -15.68 7.43
CA LEU A 93 13.07 -15.83 7.41
C LEU A 93 13.72 -15.26 8.68
N SER A 94 13.19 -14.20 9.26
CA SER A 94 13.67 -13.67 10.54
C SER A 94 13.46 -14.68 11.69
N ILE A 95 12.34 -15.41 11.69
CA ILE A 95 12.10 -16.51 12.65
C ILE A 95 13.11 -17.63 12.42
N ARG A 96 13.25 -18.09 11.18
CA ARG A 96 14.08 -19.22 10.79
C ARG A 96 15.57 -18.97 11.09
N TRP A 97 16.05 -17.76 10.82
CA TRP A 97 17.43 -17.36 11.06
C TRP A 97 17.68 -16.84 12.47
N ASN A 98 16.64 -16.70 13.29
CA ASN A 98 16.71 -16.05 14.59
C ASN A 98 17.42 -14.69 14.53
N ALA A 99 17.20 -13.95 13.44
CA ALA A 99 17.88 -12.72 13.09
C ALA A 99 16.87 -11.58 12.93
N LYS A 100 17.04 -10.52 13.71
CA LYS A 100 16.24 -9.30 13.58
C LYS A 100 16.68 -8.54 12.33
N TYR A 101 15.71 -7.96 11.64
CA TYR A 101 15.95 -7.07 10.51
C TYR A 101 15.27 -5.72 10.78
N GLU A 102 16.08 -4.74 11.19
CA GLU A 102 15.56 -3.44 11.66
C GLU A 102 14.76 -2.68 10.58
N PRO A 103 15.15 -2.67 9.27
CA PRO A 103 14.33 -2.02 8.24
C PRO A 103 12.91 -2.56 8.14
N LEU A 104 12.73 -3.88 8.26
CA LEU A 104 11.39 -4.50 8.22
C LEU A 104 10.56 -4.11 9.45
N ARG A 105 11.19 -4.02 10.62
CA ARG A 105 10.54 -3.55 11.84
C ARG A 105 10.18 -2.07 11.77
N TRP A 106 11.07 -1.24 11.20
CA TRP A 106 10.79 0.17 10.94
C TRP A 106 9.58 0.32 10.02
N LEU A 107 9.52 -0.45 8.93
CA LEU A 107 8.39 -0.43 7.99
C LEU A 107 7.08 -0.84 8.68
N ALA A 108 7.09 -1.87 9.54
CA ALA A 108 5.89 -2.27 10.31
C ALA A 108 5.42 -1.14 11.25
N ALA A 109 6.34 -0.50 11.98
CA ALA A 109 6.00 0.62 12.85
C ALA A 109 5.45 1.82 12.04
N MET A 110 6.09 2.17 10.93
CA MET A 110 5.66 3.24 10.04
C MET A 110 4.26 2.97 9.48
N THR A 111 3.99 1.75 9.02
CA THR A 111 2.68 1.33 8.51
C THR A 111 1.60 1.47 9.59
N VAL A 112 1.88 1.06 10.82
CA VAL A 112 0.94 1.19 11.96
C VAL A 112 0.68 2.66 12.27
N VAL A 113 1.70 3.51 12.34
CA VAL A 113 1.53 4.93 12.66
C VAL A 113 0.81 5.66 11.53
N ALA A 114 1.27 5.50 10.28
CA ALA A 114 0.67 6.17 9.14
C ALA A 114 -0.76 5.68 8.88
N GLY A 115 -0.99 4.37 8.84
CA GLY A 115 -2.31 3.79 8.65
C GLY A 115 -3.27 4.14 9.79
N GLY A 116 -2.80 4.09 11.04
CA GLY A 116 -3.59 4.44 12.20
C GLY A 116 -4.08 5.90 12.16
N ILE A 117 -3.20 6.86 11.83
CA ILE A 117 -3.58 8.27 11.69
C ILE A 117 -4.54 8.44 10.52
N TYR A 118 -4.26 7.83 9.36
CA TYR A 118 -5.11 7.94 8.18
C TYR A 118 -6.54 7.49 8.47
N PHE A 119 -6.69 6.23 8.90
CA PHE A 119 -8.02 5.67 9.16
C PHE A 119 -8.74 6.35 10.32
N PHE A 120 -8.02 6.88 11.30
CA PHE A 120 -8.62 7.69 12.35
C PHE A 120 -9.21 8.99 11.79
N VAL A 121 -8.45 9.74 10.97
CA VAL A 121 -8.93 10.98 10.36
C VAL A 121 -10.08 10.72 9.40
N GLU A 122 -9.95 9.70 8.54
CA GLU A 122 -10.98 9.31 7.57
C GLU A 122 -12.30 8.93 8.25
N ARG A 123 -12.24 8.20 9.38
CA ARG A 123 -13.44 7.70 10.09
C ARG A 123 -14.07 8.70 11.04
N VAL A 124 -13.45 9.83 11.28
CA VAL A 124 -14.01 10.89 12.09
C VAL A 124 -14.47 12.03 11.18
N PRO A 125 -15.79 12.11 10.83
CA PRO A 125 -16.32 13.07 9.85
C PRO A 125 -15.97 14.52 10.17
N LEU A 126 -15.90 14.87 11.47
CA LEU A 126 -15.48 16.19 11.90
C LEU A 126 -14.05 16.53 11.48
N LEU A 127 -13.11 15.56 11.51
CA LEU A 127 -11.71 15.79 11.17
C LEU A 127 -11.50 15.82 9.66
N SER A 128 -12.05 14.84 8.95
CA SER A 128 -11.93 14.78 7.50
C SER A 128 -12.61 16.00 6.85
N GLY A 129 -13.83 16.35 7.28
CA GLY A 129 -14.54 17.51 6.79
C GLY A 129 -13.86 18.84 7.07
N TRP A 130 -13.38 19.01 8.27
CA TRP A 130 -12.61 20.20 8.63
C TRP A 130 -11.35 20.33 7.78
N LEU A 131 -10.64 19.22 7.51
CA LEU A 131 -9.42 19.25 6.69
C LEU A 131 -9.74 19.58 5.22
N ILE A 132 -10.79 18.98 4.66
CA ILE A 132 -11.25 19.27 3.29
C ILE A 132 -11.65 20.73 3.17
N GLN A 133 -12.48 21.23 4.09
CA GLN A 133 -12.93 22.61 4.08
C GLN A 133 -11.78 23.61 4.15
N ILE A 134 -10.84 23.41 5.09
CA ILE A 134 -9.66 24.31 5.21
C ILE A 134 -8.84 24.32 3.93
N VAL A 135 -8.59 23.16 3.31
CA VAL A 135 -7.83 23.09 2.07
C VAL A 135 -8.58 23.79 0.92
N ALA A 136 -9.89 23.62 0.86
CA ALA A 136 -10.74 24.31 -0.12
C ALA A 136 -10.69 25.84 0.06
N GLU A 137 -10.95 26.33 1.27
CA GLU A 137 -10.92 27.77 1.60
C GLU A 137 -9.55 28.41 1.33
N GLN A 138 -8.46 27.73 1.67
CA GLN A 138 -7.12 28.22 1.40
C GLN A 138 -6.78 28.21 -0.09
N SER A 139 -7.24 27.21 -0.85
CA SER A 139 -7.11 27.19 -2.31
C SER A 139 -7.86 28.34 -2.95
N ILE A 140 -9.08 28.63 -2.49
CA ILE A 140 -9.88 29.80 -2.91
C ILE A 140 -9.14 31.11 -2.60
N TRP A 141 -8.60 31.24 -1.38
CA TRP A 141 -7.84 32.42 -0.97
C TRP A 141 -6.64 32.67 -1.90
N ILE A 142 -5.90 31.61 -2.25
CA ILE A 142 -4.77 31.70 -3.21
C ILE A 142 -5.28 32.21 -4.57
N LEU A 143 -6.32 31.59 -5.13
CA LEU A 143 -6.86 31.95 -6.45
C LEU A 143 -7.37 33.38 -6.48
N ASN A 144 -8.14 33.81 -5.47
CA ASN A 144 -8.62 35.19 -5.37
C ASN A 144 -7.48 36.20 -5.20
N SER A 145 -6.35 35.80 -4.63
CA SER A 145 -5.14 36.66 -4.53
C SER A 145 -4.46 36.89 -5.90
N PHE A 146 -4.79 36.09 -6.91
CA PHE A 146 -4.37 36.22 -8.28
C PHE A 146 -5.47 36.72 -9.24
N ASP A 147 -6.52 37.36 -8.68
CA ASP A 147 -7.67 37.87 -9.40
C ASP A 147 -8.46 36.81 -10.20
N ILE A 148 -8.41 35.54 -9.74
CA ILE A 148 -9.20 34.45 -10.26
C ILE A 148 -10.41 34.28 -9.35
N PRO A 149 -11.60 34.74 -9.76
CA PRO A 149 -12.76 34.76 -8.88
C PRO A 149 -13.23 33.33 -8.59
N THR A 150 -13.15 32.94 -7.33
CA THR A 150 -13.53 31.60 -6.86
C THR A 150 -14.30 31.71 -5.58
N SER A 151 -15.28 30.82 -5.40
CA SER A 151 -16.09 30.71 -4.18
C SER A 151 -16.30 29.25 -3.79
N LEU A 152 -16.68 29.05 -2.54
CA LEU A 152 -17.08 27.73 -2.04
C LEU A 152 -18.51 27.44 -2.45
N GLY A 153 -18.73 26.39 -3.22
CA GLY A 153 -20.06 25.90 -3.58
C GLY A 153 -20.78 25.30 -2.39
N ASN A 154 -22.09 25.50 -2.30
CA ASN A 154 -22.94 24.77 -1.37
C ASN A 154 -23.46 23.51 -2.06
N LEU A 155 -23.01 22.34 -1.63
CA LEU A 155 -23.61 21.09 -2.05
C LEU A 155 -24.99 20.94 -1.39
N ASP A 156 -26.04 20.96 -2.20
CA ASP A 156 -27.38 20.62 -1.76
C ASP A 156 -27.58 19.10 -1.94
N TYR A 157 -27.54 18.37 -0.85
CA TYR A 157 -27.77 16.92 -0.84
C TYR A 157 -29.26 16.54 -0.88
N GLY A 158 -30.15 17.52 -1.07
CA GLY A 158 -31.59 17.27 -1.17
C GLY A 158 -32.31 17.05 0.18
N ASP A 159 -31.58 17.07 1.30
CA ASP A 159 -32.13 16.94 2.67
C ASP A 159 -32.09 18.24 3.48
N GLY A 160 -31.71 19.35 2.83
CA GLY A 160 -31.60 20.68 3.49
C GLY A 160 -30.37 20.81 4.38
N SER A 161 -29.47 19.82 4.44
CA SER A 161 -28.20 19.95 5.15
C SER A 161 -27.22 20.78 4.31
N LYS A 162 -26.82 21.91 4.86
CA LYS A 162 -25.80 22.79 4.26
C LYS A 162 -24.37 22.27 4.46
N TYR A 163 -24.21 21.19 5.17
CA TYR A 163 -22.92 20.62 5.55
C TYR A 163 -22.86 19.21 5.03
N TYR A 164 -21.85 18.97 4.31
CA TYR A 164 -20.97 17.89 4.40
C TYR A 164 -21.62 16.61 4.94
N ARG A 165 -22.12 15.85 4.04
CA ARG A 165 -22.51 14.49 4.31
C ARG A 165 -21.40 13.62 3.74
N PRO A 166 -20.82 12.68 4.50
CA PRO A 166 -20.08 11.66 3.83
C PRO A 166 -21.06 11.07 2.79
N ALA A 167 -20.85 11.40 1.51
CA ALA A 167 -21.24 10.46 0.49
C ALA A 167 -20.67 9.16 1.01
N SER A 168 -21.40 8.09 0.98
CA SER A 168 -21.08 6.84 1.67
C SER A 168 -19.65 6.34 1.51
N GLU A 169 -18.79 7.07 0.82
CA GLU A 169 -17.40 6.77 0.54
C GLU A 169 -16.45 7.98 0.51
N HIS A 170 -16.89 9.23 0.24
CA HIS A 170 -15.99 10.39 0.19
C HIS A 170 -16.73 11.69 0.49
N GLU A 171 -16.17 12.41 1.41
CA GLU A 171 -16.60 13.76 1.81
C GLU A 171 -16.09 14.78 0.78
N GLU A 172 -16.98 15.44 0.07
CA GLU A 172 -16.63 16.35 -1.02
C GLU A 172 -17.03 17.79 -0.69
N VAL A 173 -16.09 18.72 -0.86
CA VAL A 173 -16.38 20.16 -0.88
C VAL A 173 -16.19 20.65 -2.31
N GLN A 174 -17.26 21.11 -2.93
CA GLN A 174 -17.23 21.64 -4.28
C GLN A 174 -16.71 23.07 -4.28
N ILE A 175 -15.69 23.35 -5.08
CA ILE A 175 -15.21 24.70 -5.32
C ILE A 175 -15.77 25.13 -6.68
N ALA A 176 -16.60 26.17 -6.66
CA ALA A 176 -17.08 26.79 -7.87
C ALA A 176 -16.24 28.04 -8.22
N ILE A 177 -16.07 28.32 -9.49
CA ILE A 177 -15.42 29.53 -9.97
C ILE A 177 -16.48 30.63 -10.08
N GLU A 178 -16.22 31.79 -9.47
CA GLU A 178 -17.15 32.92 -9.44
C GLU A 178 -17.35 33.52 -10.84
N GLY A 179 -18.57 33.92 -11.17
CA GLY A 179 -18.94 34.44 -12.48
C GLY A 179 -19.86 33.51 -13.25
N ASP A 180 -19.76 32.20 -13.01
CA ASP A 180 -20.77 31.25 -13.41
C ASP A 180 -21.66 31.00 -12.19
N GLU A 181 -22.98 31.12 -12.32
CA GLU A 181 -23.86 30.69 -11.27
C GLU A 181 -23.62 29.20 -11.05
N TRP A 182 -22.99 28.83 -9.94
CA TRP A 182 -22.61 27.43 -9.62
C TRP A 182 -23.82 26.48 -9.56
N ARG A 183 -25.04 27.02 -9.54
CA ARG A 183 -26.30 26.28 -9.78
C ARG A 183 -26.58 26.05 -11.26
N ASN A 184 -25.82 26.69 -12.16
CA ASN A 184 -25.92 26.46 -13.57
C ASN A 184 -25.21 25.13 -13.88
N PRO A 185 -25.84 24.16 -14.56
CA PRO A 185 -25.17 22.94 -14.99
C PRO A 185 -23.96 23.18 -15.89
N ASP A 186 -23.83 24.38 -16.44
CA ASP A 186 -22.69 24.78 -17.29
C ASP A 186 -21.55 25.45 -16.48
N SER A 187 -21.68 25.62 -15.16
CA SER A 187 -20.62 26.21 -14.33
C SER A 187 -19.49 25.22 -14.10
N ILE A 188 -18.24 25.72 -14.18
CA ILE A 188 -17.06 24.91 -13.92
C ILE A 188 -16.93 24.69 -12.43
N SER A 189 -17.02 23.45 -12.00
CA SER A 189 -16.84 23.07 -10.60
C SER A 189 -15.73 22.02 -10.46
N VAL A 190 -14.90 22.19 -9.43
CA VAL A 190 -13.88 21.23 -9.02
C VAL A 190 -14.17 20.78 -7.61
N THR A 191 -14.24 19.49 -7.40
CA THR A 191 -14.52 18.91 -6.10
C THR A 191 -13.25 18.58 -5.34
N ILE A 192 -13.09 19.11 -4.12
CA ILE A 192 -12.00 18.76 -3.22
C ILE A 192 -12.46 17.62 -2.32
N VAL A 193 -11.76 16.50 -2.41
CA VAL A 193 -11.98 15.30 -1.57
C VAL A 193 -10.80 15.11 -0.61
N LEU A 194 -10.90 14.20 0.35
CA LEU A 194 -9.86 13.93 1.33
C LEU A 194 -8.49 13.60 0.66
N ALA A 195 -8.51 12.93 -0.48
CA ALA A 195 -7.29 12.65 -1.26
C ALA A 195 -6.60 13.93 -1.78
N CYS A 196 -7.34 15.03 -1.95
CA CYS A 196 -6.80 16.33 -2.38
C CYS A 196 -6.18 17.14 -1.25
N THR A 197 -6.22 16.68 0.00
CA THR A 197 -5.70 17.39 1.18
C THR A 197 -4.23 17.10 1.47
N ALA A 198 -3.56 16.24 0.68
CA ALA A 198 -2.22 15.71 0.92
C ALA A 198 -2.05 14.93 2.24
N LEU A 199 -3.12 14.62 2.94
CA LEU A 199 -3.08 13.88 4.22
C LEU A 199 -2.23 12.61 4.07
N GLN A 200 -2.46 11.81 3.04
CA GLN A 200 -1.73 10.55 2.81
C GLN A 200 -0.22 10.76 2.73
N SER A 201 0.23 11.77 1.97
CA SER A 201 1.66 12.09 1.85
C SER A 201 2.24 12.58 3.18
N MET A 202 1.54 13.49 3.87
CA MET A 202 1.99 14.02 5.16
C MET A 202 2.17 12.91 6.20
N ILE A 203 1.20 12.00 6.35
CA ILE A 203 1.27 10.94 7.37
C ILE A 203 2.35 9.89 7.08
N ILE A 204 2.67 9.63 5.80
CA ILE A 204 3.80 8.78 5.43
C ILE A 204 5.11 9.37 5.96
N PHE A 205 5.34 10.68 5.76
CA PHE A 205 6.52 11.35 6.31
C PHE A 205 6.49 11.42 7.83
N VAL A 206 5.34 11.71 8.44
CA VAL A 206 5.17 11.67 9.91
C VAL A 206 5.52 10.28 10.44
N GLY A 207 4.97 9.21 9.87
CA GLY A 207 5.26 7.83 10.25
C GLY A 207 6.74 7.50 10.11
N GLY A 208 7.34 7.86 8.97
CA GLY A 208 8.77 7.64 8.72
C GLY A 208 9.65 8.35 9.74
N VAL A 209 9.40 9.64 9.98
CA VAL A 209 10.17 10.47 10.93
C VAL A 209 10.01 9.98 12.38
N VAL A 210 8.76 9.70 12.81
CA VAL A 210 8.47 9.28 14.19
C VAL A 210 9.07 7.91 14.49
N CYS A 211 9.03 6.97 13.54
CA CYS A 211 9.53 5.61 13.71
C CYS A 211 11.05 5.49 13.53
N THR A 212 11.73 6.54 13.05
CA THR A 212 13.17 6.53 12.87
C THR A 212 13.88 6.74 14.22
N LYS A 213 14.87 5.90 14.52
CA LYS A 213 15.69 5.97 15.73
C LYS A 213 16.77 7.04 15.58
N ALA A 214 16.39 8.30 15.84
CA ALA A 214 17.29 9.46 15.79
C ALA A 214 16.99 10.43 16.95
N PRO A 215 17.90 11.36 17.27
CA PRO A 215 17.65 12.41 18.24
C PRO A 215 16.41 13.24 17.94
N ALA A 216 15.70 13.71 18.97
CA ALA A 216 14.41 14.38 18.81
C ALA A 216 14.50 15.70 18.03
N ASP A 217 15.57 16.44 18.18
CA ASP A 217 15.87 17.68 17.45
C ASP A 217 15.96 17.42 15.93
N ARG A 218 16.71 16.42 15.52
CA ARG A 218 16.84 16.04 14.10
C ARG A 218 15.50 15.58 13.51
N ARG A 219 14.72 14.79 14.25
CA ARG A 219 13.36 14.40 13.85
C ARG A 219 12.43 15.60 13.70
N PHE A 220 12.55 16.57 14.62
CA PHE A 220 11.76 17.79 14.55
C PHE A 220 12.11 18.65 13.31
N TYR A 221 13.41 18.82 12.99
CA TYR A 221 13.81 19.53 11.77
C TYR A 221 13.38 18.80 10.51
N ALA A 222 13.46 17.46 10.47
CA ALA A 222 12.97 16.67 9.36
C ALA A 222 11.45 16.82 9.16
N PHE A 223 10.69 16.83 10.26
CA PHE A 223 9.25 17.09 10.24
C PHE A 223 8.95 18.49 9.69
N LEU A 224 9.60 19.54 10.18
CA LEU A 224 9.40 20.91 9.72
C LEU A 224 9.79 21.12 8.26
N ALA A 225 10.83 20.44 7.80
CA ALA A 225 11.28 20.53 6.41
C ALA A 225 10.36 19.81 5.41
N THR A 226 9.54 18.86 5.88
CA THR A 226 8.73 18.02 4.99
C THR A 226 7.24 18.25 5.12
N VAL A 227 6.65 18.07 6.29
CA VAL A 227 5.19 18.06 6.45
C VAL A 227 4.53 19.40 6.07
N PRO A 228 5.01 20.57 6.58
CA PRO A 228 4.47 21.86 6.13
C PRO A 228 4.73 22.13 4.65
N ALA A 229 5.89 21.71 4.12
CA ALA A 229 6.21 21.88 2.71
C ALA A 229 5.26 21.05 1.81
N ILE A 230 4.96 19.81 2.19
CA ILE A 230 3.97 18.97 1.48
C ILE A 230 2.62 19.67 1.44
N TYR A 231 2.16 20.21 2.57
CA TYR A 231 0.90 20.90 2.67
C TYR A 231 0.85 22.12 1.77
N LEU A 232 1.87 23.00 1.80
CA LEU A 232 1.94 24.20 0.97
C LEU A 232 2.02 23.86 -0.52
N LEU A 233 2.86 22.89 -0.90
CA LEU A 233 2.96 22.45 -2.29
C LEU A 233 1.64 21.87 -2.80
N ASN A 234 0.88 21.20 -1.93
CA ASN A 234 -0.43 20.68 -2.29
C ASN A 234 -1.46 21.81 -2.51
N LEU A 235 -1.44 22.86 -1.67
CA LEU A 235 -2.31 24.03 -1.89
C LEU A 235 -2.01 24.70 -3.22
N ILE A 236 -0.72 24.91 -3.54
CA ILE A 236 -0.31 25.46 -4.84
C ILE A 236 -0.77 24.55 -5.97
N ARG A 237 -0.59 23.24 -5.84
CA ARG A 237 -1.06 22.26 -6.84
C ARG A 237 -2.56 22.36 -7.05
N ASN A 238 -3.35 22.41 -6.01
CA ASN A 238 -4.81 22.54 -6.11
C ASN A 238 -5.20 23.85 -6.82
N ALA A 239 -4.62 24.97 -6.41
CA ALA A 239 -4.86 26.25 -7.06
C ALA A 239 -4.49 26.24 -8.55
N VAL A 240 -3.33 25.67 -8.91
CA VAL A 240 -2.90 25.56 -10.33
C VAL A 240 -3.86 24.66 -11.11
N VAL A 241 -4.29 23.52 -10.57
CA VAL A 241 -5.23 22.63 -11.26
C VAL A 241 -6.57 23.34 -11.51
N ILE A 242 -7.10 24.05 -10.51
CA ILE A 242 -8.36 24.80 -10.64
C ILE A 242 -8.22 25.90 -11.67
N TRP A 243 -7.14 26.68 -11.61
CA TRP A 243 -6.86 27.76 -12.57
C TRP A 243 -6.76 27.26 -14.02
N LEU A 244 -5.98 26.19 -14.25
CA LEU A 244 -5.84 25.61 -15.60
C LEU A 244 -7.18 25.08 -16.12
N THR A 245 -8.02 24.52 -15.23
CA THR A 245 -9.36 24.04 -15.58
C THR A 245 -10.27 25.20 -15.97
N TYR A 246 -10.21 26.31 -15.24
CA TYR A 246 -10.94 27.54 -15.55
C TYR A 246 -10.55 28.13 -16.92
N GLU A 247 -9.28 28.22 -17.20
CA GLU A 247 -8.75 28.75 -18.48
C GLU A 247 -8.97 27.77 -19.65
N HIS A 248 -9.51 26.57 -19.43
CA HIS A 248 -9.70 25.56 -20.48
C HIS A 248 -8.45 25.31 -21.35
N VAL A 249 -7.25 25.33 -20.75
CA VAL A 249 -5.95 25.32 -21.47
C VAL A 249 -5.84 24.17 -22.48
N TRP A 250 -6.46 23.04 -22.22
CA TRP A 250 -6.53 21.87 -23.11
C TRP A 250 -7.98 21.51 -23.49
N GLY A 251 -8.90 22.49 -23.53
CA GLY A 251 -10.32 22.29 -23.82
C GLY A 251 -11.01 21.46 -22.74
N GLU A 252 -11.93 20.60 -23.13
CA GLU A 252 -12.71 19.76 -22.21
C GLU A 252 -11.87 18.76 -21.40
N GLU A 253 -10.70 18.38 -21.90
CA GLU A 253 -9.80 17.44 -21.22
C GLU A 253 -8.84 18.13 -20.23
N THR A 254 -8.99 19.42 -20.00
CA THR A 254 -8.04 20.19 -19.16
C THR A 254 -7.89 19.62 -17.76
N PHE A 255 -8.98 19.23 -17.11
CA PHE A 255 -8.93 18.63 -15.77
C PHE A 255 -8.12 17.32 -15.77
N PHE A 256 -8.30 16.48 -16.78
CA PHE A 256 -7.55 15.24 -16.91
C PHE A 256 -6.04 15.48 -17.02
N TYR A 257 -5.60 16.43 -17.87
CA TYR A 257 -4.18 16.73 -18.02
C TYR A 257 -3.61 17.48 -16.81
N ALA A 258 -4.33 18.46 -16.26
CA ALA A 258 -3.88 19.25 -15.12
C ALA A 258 -3.77 18.41 -13.84
N HIS A 259 -4.84 17.68 -13.49
CA HIS A 259 -4.88 16.85 -12.28
C HIS A 259 -4.13 15.53 -12.46
N GLY A 260 -4.39 14.84 -13.57
CA GLY A 260 -3.87 13.48 -13.83
C GLY A 260 -2.40 13.45 -14.20
N VAL A 261 -1.96 14.29 -15.16
CA VAL A 261 -0.60 14.24 -15.68
C VAL A 261 0.30 15.25 -14.98
N LEU A 262 -0.01 16.55 -15.09
CA LEU A 262 0.83 17.62 -14.53
C LEU A 262 0.92 17.51 -13.01
N GLY A 263 -0.21 17.29 -12.33
CA GLY A 263 -0.27 17.13 -10.88
C GLY A 263 0.51 15.94 -10.37
N LYS A 264 0.47 14.78 -11.07
CA LYS A 264 1.26 13.58 -10.69
C LYS A 264 2.75 13.80 -10.91
N VAL A 265 3.15 14.35 -12.07
CA VAL A 265 4.57 14.63 -12.36
C VAL A 265 5.14 15.65 -11.39
N GLY A 266 4.44 16.76 -11.15
CA GLY A 266 4.85 17.79 -10.19
C GLY A 266 4.98 17.22 -8.77
N SER A 267 4.03 16.39 -8.34
CA SER A 267 4.09 15.73 -7.03
C SER A 267 5.27 14.77 -6.92
N LEU A 268 5.60 14.03 -7.98
CA LEU A 268 6.75 13.13 -8.00
C LEU A 268 8.08 13.91 -7.87
N ILE A 269 8.22 15.01 -8.61
CA ILE A 269 9.39 15.89 -8.51
C ILE A 269 9.52 16.45 -7.09
N ALA A 270 8.43 16.97 -6.53
CA ALA A 270 8.40 17.48 -5.16
C ALA A 270 8.79 16.40 -4.14
N LEU A 271 8.28 15.16 -4.31
CA LEU A 271 8.62 14.03 -3.45
C LEU A 271 10.13 13.73 -3.44
N VAL A 272 10.80 13.80 -4.59
CA VAL A 272 12.25 13.59 -4.69
C VAL A 272 13.00 14.65 -3.89
N PHE A 273 12.65 15.94 -4.02
CA PHE A 273 13.29 17.00 -3.24
C PHE A 273 13.02 16.85 -1.73
N LEU A 274 11.81 16.50 -1.35
CA LEU A 274 11.44 16.26 0.05
C LEU A 274 12.18 15.04 0.62
N ALA A 275 12.36 13.98 -0.16
CA ALA A 275 13.15 12.82 0.23
C ALA A 275 14.62 13.21 0.48
N ILE A 276 15.22 14.01 -0.42
CA ILE A 276 16.58 14.52 -0.23
C ILE A 276 16.67 15.37 1.06
N ALA A 277 15.69 16.25 1.28
CA ALA A 277 15.66 17.08 2.48
C ALA A 277 15.55 16.25 3.76
N VAL A 278 14.65 15.26 3.81
CA VAL A 278 14.51 14.42 5.01
C VAL A 278 15.73 13.54 5.24
N PHE A 279 16.37 13.03 4.20
CA PHE A 279 17.57 12.19 4.32
C PHE A 279 18.78 13.00 4.79
N HIS A 280 18.84 14.30 4.49
CA HIS A 280 19.84 15.19 5.06
C HIS A 280 19.74 15.26 6.60
N PHE A 281 18.53 15.35 7.15
CA PHE A 281 18.33 15.40 8.61
C PHE A 281 18.32 14.01 9.26
N LEU A 282 17.82 12.99 8.53
CA LEU A 282 17.61 11.61 9.01
C LEU A 282 18.21 10.56 8.06
N PRO A 283 19.55 10.43 7.98
CA PRO A 283 20.17 9.38 7.19
C PRO A 283 19.74 7.97 7.65
N GLU A 284 19.38 7.78 8.93
CA GLU A 284 18.87 6.51 9.46
C GLU A 284 17.51 6.11 8.83
N MET A 285 16.73 7.09 8.39
CA MET A 285 15.51 6.84 7.62
C MET A 285 15.85 6.35 6.21
N GLN A 286 16.85 6.98 5.58
CA GLN A 286 17.36 6.53 4.28
C GLN A 286 17.87 5.08 4.37
N ASP A 287 18.68 4.74 5.37
CA ASP A 287 19.18 3.39 5.59
C ASP A 287 18.04 2.38 5.78
N SER A 288 16.98 2.79 6.48
CA SER A 288 15.79 1.94 6.67
C SER A 288 15.06 1.68 5.36
N ILE A 289 14.87 2.70 4.52
CA ILE A 289 14.25 2.57 3.19
C ILE A 289 15.11 1.71 2.27
N LEU A 290 16.42 1.99 2.18
CA LEU A 290 17.35 1.19 1.40
C LEU A 290 17.36 -0.27 1.88
N GLY A 291 17.35 -0.50 3.20
CA GLY A 291 17.26 -1.85 3.75
C GLY A 291 15.97 -2.59 3.36
N VAL A 292 14.83 -1.90 3.18
CA VAL A 292 13.61 -2.51 2.63
C VAL A 292 13.78 -2.81 1.14
N ILE A 293 14.39 -1.91 0.38
CA ILE A 293 14.69 -2.12 -1.05
C ILE A 293 15.66 -3.29 -1.23
N ASP A 294 16.64 -3.43 -0.34
CA ASP A 294 17.65 -4.48 -0.37
C ASP A 294 17.20 -5.83 0.21
N LEU A 295 15.93 -5.97 0.61
CA LEU A 295 15.39 -7.25 1.07
C LEU A 295 15.67 -8.43 0.12
N PRO A 296 15.63 -8.30 -1.23
CA PRO A 296 15.98 -9.38 -2.14
C PRO A 296 17.45 -9.82 -2.02
N LEU A 297 18.33 -8.92 -1.57
CA LEU A 297 19.76 -9.19 -1.39
C LEU A 297 20.09 -9.74 0.00
N ARG A 298 19.08 -9.87 0.88
CA ARG A 298 19.25 -10.37 2.25
C ARG A 298 19.73 -11.83 2.21
N LYS A 299 20.94 -12.07 2.71
CA LYS A 299 21.55 -13.40 2.74
C LYS A 299 21.26 -14.12 4.05
N ALA A 300 21.17 -15.45 3.95
CA ALA A 300 21.13 -16.30 5.13
C ALA A 300 22.47 -16.19 5.90
N PRO A 301 22.45 -16.18 7.26
CA PRO A 301 23.65 -16.34 8.06
C PRO A 301 24.38 -17.65 7.72
N ASP A 302 25.71 -17.68 7.96
CA ASP A 302 26.53 -18.85 7.67
C ASP A 302 25.97 -20.12 8.33
N GLY A 303 25.90 -21.19 7.54
CA GLY A 303 25.37 -22.48 7.97
C GLY A 303 23.84 -22.59 7.97
N LEU A 304 23.09 -21.50 7.71
CA LEU A 304 21.63 -21.54 7.61
C LEU A 304 21.15 -21.50 6.16
N ARG A 305 20.04 -22.19 5.90
CA ARG A 305 19.39 -22.18 4.58
C ARG A 305 18.34 -21.08 4.51
N GLY A 306 18.10 -20.57 3.29
CA GLY A 306 16.99 -19.67 2.97
C GLY A 306 15.62 -20.38 2.97
N LEU A 307 14.81 -20.10 1.96
CA LEU A 307 13.55 -20.81 1.73
C LEU A 307 13.81 -22.29 1.38
N PRO A 308 12.84 -23.18 1.62
CA PRO A 308 12.98 -24.61 1.41
C PRO A 308 12.88 -25.00 -0.08
N PHE A 309 13.61 -24.29 -0.93
CA PHE A 309 13.66 -24.55 -2.37
C PHE A 309 15.08 -24.89 -2.82
N ALA A 310 15.18 -25.70 -3.87
CA ALA A 310 16.46 -26.09 -4.47
C ALA A 310 17.21 -24.86 -5.01
N LYS A 311 18.54 -24.86 -4.86
CA LYS A 311 19.39 -23.76 -5.36
C LYS A 311 19.28 -23.49 -6.87
N GLY A 312 18.80 -24.48 -7.63
CA GLY A 312 18.58 -24.37 -9.08
C GLY A 312 17.16 -23.95 -9.48
N MET A 313 16.29 -23.52 -8.53
CA MET A 313 14.96 -23.05 -8.88
C MET A 313 15.06 -21.80 -9.75
N PRO A 314 14.46 -21.78 -10.95
CA PRO A 314 14.46 -20.61 -11.82
C PRO A 314 13.71 -19.43 -11.20
N SER A 315 14.26 -18.21 -11.30
CA SER A 315 13.58 -16.98 -10.83
C SER A 315 12.26 -16.73 -11.54
N GLN A 316 12.07 -17.25 -12.74
CA GLN A 316 10.84 -17.20 -13.52
C GLN A 316 9.62 -17.75 -12.75
N VAL A 317 9.84 -18.72 -11.85
CA VAL A 317 8.74 -19.25 -11.00
C VAL A 317 8.14 -18.15 -10.12
N ALA A 318 8.98 -17.27 -9.57
CA ALA A 318 8.51 -16.13 -8.79
C ALA A 318 7.74 -15.12 -9.67
N TYR A 319 8.23 -14.85 -10.89
CA TYR A 319 7.54 -13.94 -11.81
C TYR A 319 6.18 -14.48 -12.25
N LEU A 320 6.07 -15.78 -12.54
CA LEU A 320 4.79 -16.43 -12.86
C LEU A 320 3.81 -16.34 -11.69
N LEU A 321 4.29 -16.57 -10.46
CA LEU A 321 3.47 -16.46 -9.25
C LEU A 321 2.95 -15.03 -9.05
N VAL A 322 3.84 -14.04 -9.16
CA VAL A 322 3.46 -12.62 -9.01
C VAL A 322 2.48 -12.22 -10.09
N ALA A 323 2.73 -12.57 -11.37
CA ALA A 323 1.81 -12.28 -12.46
C ALA A 323 0.44 -12.90 -12.24
N GLY A 324 0.38 -14.16 -11.80
CA GLY A 324 -0.88 -14.84 -11.48
C GLY A 324 -1.63 -14.14 -10.34
N LEU A 325 -0.95 -13.77 -9.26
CA LEU A 325 -1.55 -13.06 -8.11
C LEU A 325 -2.06 -11.66 -8.48
N VAL A 326 -1.38 -10.96 -9.39
CA VAL A 326 -1.77 -9.61 -9.85
C VAL A 326 -2.97 -9.66 -10.79
N LEU A 327 -3.02 -10.64 -11.71
CA LEU A 327 -4.12 -10.75 -12.67
C LEU A 327 -5.39 -11.33 -12.03
N PHE A 328 -5.25 -12.15 -10.99
CA PHE A 328 -6.37 -12.86 -10.38
C PHE A 328 -7.53 -11.97 -9.91
N PRO A 329 -7.33 -10.85 -9.18
CA PRO A 329 -8.43 -10.03 -8.70
C PRO A 329 -9.22 -9.38 -9.84
N PHE A 330 -8.56 -8.95 -10.92
CA PHE A 330 -9.26 -8.38 -12.08
C PHE A 330 -10.26 -9.36 -12.67
N GLY A 331 -9.87 -10.62 -12.82
CA GLY A 331 -10.76 -11.64 -13.31
C GLY A 331 -11.79 -12.11 -12.28
N PHE A 332 -11.40 -12.23 -11.02
CA PHE A 332 -12.28 -12.66 -9.93
C PHE A 332 -13.49 -11.71 -9.78
N PHE A 333 -13.26 -10.40 -9.84
CA PHE A 333 -14.32 -9.40 -9.73
C PHE A 333 -15.09 -9.15 -11.04
N SER A 334 -14.74 -9.83 -12.14
CA SER A 334 -15.39 -9.63 -13.45
C SER A 334 -16.91 -9.81 -13.42
N THR A 335 -17.39 -10.81 -12.70
CA THR A 335 -18.84 -11.10 -12.58
C THR A 335 -19.55 -10.01 -11.77
N SER A 336 -18.98 -9.62 -10.62
CA SER A 336 -19.54 -8.57 -9.76
C SER A 336 -19.63 -7.22 -10.49
N VAL A 337 -18.60 -6.87 -11.24
CA VAL A 337 -18.54 -5.64 -12.05
C VAL A 337 -19.60 -5.63 -13.15
N LYS A 338 -19.79 -6.76 -13.83
CA LYS A 338 -20.86 -6.91 -14.84
C LYS A 338 -22.26 -6.86 -14.25
N GLU A 339 -22.48 -7.48 -13.09
CA GLU A 339 -23.78 -7.43 -12.38
C GLU A 339 -24.15 -6.00 -11.96
N GLN A 340 -23.17 -5.13 -11.72
CA GLN A 340 -23.37 -3.72 -11.45
C GLN A 340 -23.56 -2.86 -12.72
N GLY A 341 -23.63 -3.49 -13.90
CA GLY A 341 -23.90 -2.82 -15.18
C GLY A 341 -22.68 -2.12 -15.79
N PHE A 342 -21.48 -2.37 -15.26
CA PHE A 342 -20.24 -1.78 -15.79
C PHE A 342 -19.65 -2.65 -16.89
N ASP A 343 -19.55 -2.10 -18.09
CA ASP A 343 -18.88 -2.75 -19.23
C ASP A 343 -17.42 -2.25 -19.31
N SER A 344 -16.52 -3.07 -18.81
CA SER A 344 -15.10 -2.75 -18.77
C SER A 344 -14.45 -2.99 -20.13
N ASN A 345 -13.61 -2.04 -20.58
CA ASN A 345 -12.75 -2.23 -21.75
C ASN A 345 -11.61 -3.25 -21.52
N LEU A 346 -11.43 -3.72 -20.28
CA LEU A 346 -10.42 -4.72 -19.92
C LEU A 346 -10.92 -6.13 -20.23
N PRO A 347 -10.08 -7.03 -20.76
CA PRO A 347 -10.45 -8.41 -21.03
C PRO A 347 -10.46 -9.28 -19.75
N LEU A 348 -11.34 -8.93 -18.79
CA LEU A 348 -11.33 -9.47 -17.41
C LEU A 348 -11.42 -11.01 -17.37
N GLU A 349 -12.25 -11.61 -18.21
CA GLU A 349 -12.41 -13.09 -18.25
C GLU A 349 -11.14 -13.79 -18.73
N SER A 350 -10.46 -13.23 -19.73
CA SER A 350 -9.19 -13.75 -20.22
C SER A 350 -8.09 -13.60 -19.16
N MET A 351 -8.10 -12.48 -18.41
CA MET A 351 -7.17 -12.25 -17.29
C MET A 351 -7.39 -13.30 -16.19
N TYR A 352 -8.65 -13.69 -15.90
CA TYR A 352 -8.96 -14.73 -14.92
C TYR A 352 -8.42 -16.10 -15.35
N SER A 353 -8.72 -16.50 -16.57
CA SER A 353 -8.27 -17.80 -17.11
C SER A 353 -6.73 -17.88 -17.12
N LEU A 354 -6.07 -16.82 -17.57
CA LEU A 354 -4.61 -16.73 -17.57
C LEU A 354 -4.03 -16.78 -16.15
N SER A 355 -4.63 -16.06 -15.22
CA SER A 355 -4.16 -16.04 -13.83
C SER A 355 -4.21 -17.42 -13.17
N ILE A 356 -5.29 -18.18 -13.37
CA ILE A 356 -5.41 -19.54 -12.86
C ILE A 356 -4.30 -20.44 -13.43
N ILE A 357 -4.06 -20.38 -14.74
CA ILE A 357 -2.98 -21.16 -15.37
C ILE A 357 -1.62 -20.79 -14.76
N LEU A 358 -1.32 -19.50 -14.65
CA LEU A 358 -0.07 -19.03 -14.08
C LEU A 358 0.12 -19.49 -12.61
N LEU A 359 -0.94 -19.43 -11.80
CA LEU A 359 -0.90 -19.87 -10.41
C LEU A 359 -0.72 -21.40 -10.31
N LEU A 360 -1.45 -22.19 -11.10
CA LEU A 360 -1.30 -23.64 -11.11
C LEU A 360 0.12 -24.06 -11.52
N VAL A 361 0.66 -23.47 -12.58
CA VAL A 361 2.04 -23.74 -13.02
C VAL A 361 3.04 -23.32 -11.95
N SER A 362 2.86 -22.15 -11.32
CA SER A 362 3.74 -21.67 -10.27
C SER A 362 3.73 -22.59 -9.05
N PHE A 363 2.56 -23.01 -8.56
CA PHE A 363 2.45 -23.93 -7.43
C PHE A 363 3.02 -25.31 -7.75
N PHE A 364 2.82 -25.81 -8.98
CA PHE A 364 3.44 -27.05 -9.41
C PHE A 364 4.96 -26.94 -9.40
N LEU A 365 5.52 -25.86 -9.94
CA LEU A 365 6.97 -25.64 -9.95
C LEU A 365 7.53 -25.44 -8.54
N LEU A 366 6.86 -24.69 -7.67
CA LEU A 366 7.26 -24.52 -6.27
C LEU A 366 7.27 -25.87 -5.54
N TYR A 367 6.27 -26.73 -5.79
CA TYR A 367 6.26 -28.07 -5.25
C TYR A 367 7.39 -28.94 -5.83
N PHE A 368 7.66 -28.85 -7.13
CA PHE A 368 8.71 -29.60 -7.80
C PHE A 368 10.12 -29.22 -7.33
N TYR A 369 10.37 -27.93 -7.14
CA TYR A 369 11.66 -27.42 -6.66
C TYR A 369 11.78 -27.36 -5.13
N ARG A 370 10.84 -27.90 -4.38
CA ARG A 370 10.97 -27.96 -2.92
C ARG A 370 12.18 -28.81 -2.52
N ASP A 371 12.95 -28.31 -1.57
CA ASP A 371 14.09 -29.01 -0.96
C ASP A 371 13.89 -29.10 0.55
N PRO A 372 13.09 -30.09 1.05
CA PRO A 372 12.81 -30.22 2.46
C PRO A 372 14.08 -30.55 3.25
N GLU A 373 14.18 -30.03 4.47
CA GLU A 373 15.27 -30.38 5.38
C GLU A 373 15.17 -31.84 5.80
N ARG A 374 16.18 -32.62 5.49
CA ARG A 374 16.27 -34.01 5.85
C ARG A 374 17.21 -34.18 7.05
N LYS A 375 16.78 -34.92 8.06
CA LYS A 375 17.69 -35.40 9.10
C LYS A 375 18.55 -36.49 8.51
N ILE A 376 19.84 -36.22 8.38
CA ILE A 376 20.80 -37.23 7.95
C ILE A 376 21.22 -38.01 9.19
N GLU A 377 20.75 -39.25 9.30
CA GLU A 377 21.24 -40.21 10.28
C GLU A 377 22.50 -40.89 9.73
N SER A 378 23.28 -41.57 10.61
CA SER A 378 24.44 -42.31 10.22
C SER A 378 24.06 -43.46 9.28
N GLY A 379 24.38 -43.32 7.99
CA GLY A 379 24.08 -44.34 6.97
C GLY A 379 24.18 -43.82 5.55
N ILE A 380 23.85 -44.66 4.58
CA ILE A 380 23.80 -44.29 3.16
C ILE A 380 22.47 -43.53 2.92
N VAL A 381 22.58 -42.29 2.48
CA VAL A 381 21.44 -41.43 2.23
C VAL A 381 21.04 -41.48 0.75
N SER A 382 19.76 -41.73 0.48
CA SER A 382 19.22 -41.66 -0.89
C SER A 382 19.29 -40.22 -1.43
N PRO A 383 19.72 -39.96 -2.66
CA PRO A 383 19.77 -38.65 -3.29
C PRO A 383 18.39 -38.10 -3.60
N ALA A 384 17.32 -38.92 -3.51
CA ALA A 384 15.94 -38.51 -3.80
C ALA A 384 14.96 -39.10 -2.77
N ASP A 385 13.77 -38.45 -2.62
CA ASP A 385 12.67 -39.02 -1.85
C ASP A 385 12.12 -40.22 -2.62
N GLY A 386 12.04 -41.37 -1.96
CA GLY A 386 11.50 -42.59 -2.56
C GLY A 386 11.77 -43.81 -1.71
N LEU A 387 11.03 -44.86 -1.98
CA LEU A 387 11.24 -46.17 -1.37
C LEU A 387 12.42 -46.87 -2.09
N VAL A 388 13.43 -47.28 -1.36
CA VAL A 388 14.52 -48.07 -1.93
C VAL A 388 13.93 -49.43 -2.30
N GLN A 389 13.76 -49.67 -3.60
CA GLN A 389 13.25 -50.96 -4.11
C GLN A 389 14.31 -52.04 -4.16
N ARG A 390 15.58 -51.66 -4.36
CA ARG A 390 16.71 -52.60 -4.46
C ARG A 390 18.01 -51.91 -4.08
N ALA A 391 18.82 -52.55 -3.27
CA ALA A 391 20.18 -52.12 -2.97
C ALA A 391 21.13 -53.29 -3.23
N GLU A 392 22.13 -53.13 -4.10
CA GLU A 392 23.17 -54.13 -4.38
C GLU A 392 24.53 -53.54 -4.12
N ILE A 393 25.39 -54.31 -3.46
CA ILE A 393 26.80 -53.96 -3.32
C ILE A 393 27.57 -54.59 -4.49
N LYS A 394 28.10 -53.76 -5.38
CA LYS A 394 28.91 -54.21 -6.49
C LYS A 394 30.23 -53.45 -6.47
N SER A 395 31.33 -54.20 -6.26
CA SER A 395 32.70 -53.62 -6.24
C SER A 395 32.91 -52.48 -5.23
N GLY A 396 32.32 -52.59 -4.03
CA GLY A 396 32.47 -51.58 -2.97
C GLY A 396 31.65 -50.31 -3.14
N MET A 397 30.77 -50.21 -4.17
CA MET A 397 29.79 -49.15 -4.35
C MET A 397 28.37 -49.67 -4.18
N VAL A 398 27.53 -48.93 -3.49
CA VAL A 398 26.09 -49.19 -3.41
C VAL A 398 25.40 -48.50 -4.60
N ARG A 399 24.63 -49.25 -5.36
CA ARG A 399 23.80 -48.75 -6.44
C ARG A 399 22.31 -48.84 -6.07
#